data_63139976a8c54f1251ce51382d702ef9
#
_entry.id   63139976a8c54f1251ce51382d702ef9
#
_cell.length_a   1.000
_cell.length_b   1.000
_cell.length_c   1.000
_cell.angle_alpha   90.00
_cell.angle_beta   90.00
_cell.angle_gamma   90.00
#
_symmetry.space_group_name_H-M   'P 1'
#
loop_
_entity.id
_entity.type
_entity.pdbx_description
1 polymer ?
#
loop_
_entity_poly.entity_id
_entity_poly.type
_entity_poly.pdbx_seq_one_letter_code
_entity_poly.pdbx_strand_id
1 'polypeptide(L)'
;MRHNSEALHYDGIMEKNKYRPDKNKRPDRPRAKGFDKPREIDNNENETDSGIVAGRNAVRELLKSGAAIDKILVSGREGSIVALVAEAKERGIPVVNAEASKLDYIANGAHHQGIVAYAAQKEYSSVEEILAIAEERGEKPLIVIADGVEDPHNLGALIRCAECAGAHGVIIPKRHSSGLTPVVAKASAGAIWHMAVCRVANIAQTIEKLKENGVWTFAAEAGGAAYYETDFDLPCAIVFGSEGAGVGRLVRESCDFLVSIPMYGKVNSLNVSTAASVILCHAARMQKAQ
;
A
#
# COMPACT_ATOMS: atom_id res chain seq x y z
N MET A 1 46.53 -0.79 -43.87
CA MET A 1 45.34 -0.86 -44.73
C MET A 1 44.26 -0.03 -44.13
N ARG A 2 43.86 1.01 -44.86
CA ARG A 2 42.84 2.01 -44.43
C ARG A 2 41.46 1.43 -44.76
N HIS A 3 40.46 1.57 -43.88
CA HIS A 3 39.07 1.54 -44.29
C HIS A 3 38.28 2.65 -43.62
N ASN A 4 37.68 3.41 -44.49
CA ASN A 4 36.89 4.61 -44.31
C ASN A 4 35.63 4.41 -43.47
N SER A 5 35.36 5.46 -42.69
CA SER A 5 34.06 5.76 -42.10
C SER A 5 33.24 6.56 -43.12
N GLU A 6 32.07 6.09 -43.49
CA GLU A 6 31.04 6.91 -44.16
C GLU A 6 29.95 7.27 -43.14
N ALA A 7 29.88 8.55 -42.85
CA ALA A 7 28.79 9.19 -42.15
C ALA A 7 27.68 9.54 -43.15
N LEU A 8 26.49 9.01 -42.96
CA LEU A 8 25.29 9.40 -43.70
C LEU A 8 24.59 10.54 -42.96
N HIS A 9 24.65 11.73 -43.54
CA HIS A 9 23.81 12.88 -43.26
C HIS A 9 22.39 12.61 -43.74
N TYR A 10 21.39 12.85 -42.91
CA TYR A 10 20.00 13.05 -43.29
C TYR A 10 19.56 14.46 -42.88
N ASP A 11 19.67 15.38 -43.85
CA ASP A 11 18.89 16.64 -43.88
C ASP A 11 17.55 16.36 -44.58
N GLY A 12 16.45 16.74 -43.98
CA GLY A 12 15.11 16.53 -44.51
C GLY A 12 14.03 17.35 -43.83
N ILE A 13 13.96 18.64 -44.17
CA ILE A 13 12.73 19.44 -44.42
C ILE A 13 11.65 19.47 -43.35
N MET A 14 11.66 20.55 -42.57
CA MET A 14 10.53 21.05 -41.79
C MET A 14 9.52 21.78 -42.70
N GLU A 15 8.36 21.21 -42.95
CA GLU A 15 7.18 21.94 -43.40
C GLU A 15 6.30 22.37 -42.24
N LYS A 16 6.23 23.70 -42.05
CA LYS A 16 5.37 24.34 -41.06
C LYS A 16 3.93 24.41 -41.57
N ASN A 17 3.07 23.54 -41.10
CA ASN A 17 1.64 23.66 -41.34
C ASN A 17 0.98 24.51 -40.25
N LYS A 18 0.67 25.78 -40.58
CA LYS A 18 -0.05 26.74 -39.74
C LYS A 18 -1.54 26.46 -39.83
N TYR A 19 -2.12 25.75 -38.86
CA TYR A 19 -3.58 25.73 -38.68
C TYR A 19 -3.95 26.65 -37.52
N ARG A 20 -4.65 27.77 -37.78
CA ARG A 20 -5.29 28.63 -36.82
C ARG A 20 -6.78 28.28 -36.75
N PRO A 21 -7.32 27.82 -35.61
CA PRO A 21 -8.78 27.68 -35.47
C PRO A 21 -9.43 29.02 -35.16
N ASP A 22 -10.51 29.32 -35.91
CA ASP A 22 -11.38 30.48 -35.74
C ASP A 22 -12.18 30.41 -34.43
N LYS A 23 -12.08 31.47 -33.62
CA LYS A 23 -12.61 31.52 -32.23
C LYS A 23 -14.09 31.88 -32.13
N ASN A 24 -14.87 31.94 -33.22
CA ASN A 24 -16.23 32.52 -33.21
C ASN A 24 -17.32 31.64 -33.83
N LYS A 25 -17.37 30.34 -33.58
CA LYS A 25 -18.59 29.55 -33.85
C LYS A 25 -18.79 28.49 -32.78
N ARG A 26 -19.63 28.80 -31.79
CA ARG A 26 -20.24 27.80 -30.90
C ARG A 26 -21.55 27.34 -31.57
N PRO A 27 -21.73 26.02 -31.81
CA PRO A 27 -23.04 25.49 -32.16
C PRO A 27 -23.92 25.36 -30.91
N ASP A 28 -25.17 25.77 -31.02
CA ASP A 28 -26.21 25.61 -30.01
C ASP A 28 -26.44 24.15 -29.67
N ARG A 29 -26.34 23.82 -28.37
CA ARG A 29 -26.76 22.53 -27.85
C ARG A 29 -28.21 22.57 -27.39
N PRO A 30 -29.09 21.65 -27.80
CA PRO A 30 -30.44 21.56 -27.29
C PRO A 30 -30.44 21.21 -25.79
N ARG A 31 -31.30 21.95 -25.03
CA ARG A 31 -31.55 21.67 -23.62
C ARG A 31 -32.13 20.28 -23.43
N ALA A 32 -31.40 19.41 -22.71
CA ALA A 32 -31.91 18.13 -22.24
C ALA A 32 -32.98 18.36 -21.17
N LYS A 33 -34.14 17.69 -21.36
CA LYS A 33 -35.24 17.64 -20.40
C LYS A 33 -34.79 17.00 -19.12
N GLY A 34 -35.18 17.59 -17.96
CA GLY A 34 -34.83 17.10 -16.64
C GLY A 34 -35.25 15.66 -16.43
N PHE A 35 -34.31 14.87 -15.95
CA PHE A 35 -34.57 13.60 -15.29
C PHE A 35 -34.86 13.89 -13.83
N ASP A 36 -36.01 13.42 -13.35
CA ASP A 36 -36.36 13.44 -11.93
C ASP A 36 -35.29 12.69 -11.14
N LYS A 37 -34.74 13.38 -10.14
CA LYS A 37 -33.85 12.74 -9.17
C LYS A 37 -34.62 11.66 -8.40
N PRO A 38 -34.04 10.46 -8.23
CA PRO A 38 -34.59 9.50 -7.28
C PRO A 38 -34.61 10.14 -5.88
N ARG A 39 -35.70 9.98 -5.16
CA ARG A 39 -35.83 10.39 -3.76
C ARG A 39 -34.71 9.79 -2.95
N GLU A 40 -33.94 10.60 -2.28
CA GLU A 40 -33.01 10.20 -1.22
C GLU A 40 -33.83 9.47 -0.15
N ILE A 41 -33.56 8.20 0.03
CA ILE A 41 -34.02 7.45 1.19
C ILE A 41 -33.10 7.88 2.32
N ASP A 42 -33.67 8.64 3.25
CA ASP A 42 -33.04 9.08 4.49
C ASP A 42 -32.80 7.85 5.38
N ASN A 43 -31.69 7.17 5.18
CA ASN A 43 -31.19 6.14 6.09
C ASN A 43 -30.26 6.79 7.11
N ASN A 44 -30.89 7.52 8.04
CA ASN A 44 -30.24 8.00 9.25
C ASN A 44 -30.23 6.87 10.30
N GLU A 45 -29.48 5.82 10.03
CA GLU A 45 -29.01 4.92 11.09
C GLU A 45 -27.54 5.24 11.31
N ASN A 46 -27.17 5.56 12.54
CA ASN A 46 -25.80 5.75 13.01
C ASN A 46 -24.93 4.57 12.55
N GLU A 47 -24.41 4.59 11.33
CA GLU A 47 -23.30 3.75 10.93
C GLU A 47 -22.10 4.23 11.75
N THR A 48 -21.85 3.54 12.85
CA THR A 48 -20.57 3.57 13.52
C THR A 48 -19.49 3.41 12.44
N ASP A 49 -18.48 4.24 12.50
CA ASP A 49 -17.34 4.34 11.57
C ASP A 49 -16.48 3.05 11.63
N SER A 50 -17.13 1.89 11.46
CA SER A 50 -16.55 0.57 11.56
C SER A 50 -15.99 0.11 10.23
N GLY A 51 -14.71 -0.22 10.20
CA GLY A 51 -14.05 -0.80 9.04
C GLY A 51 -14.65 -2.16 8.68
N ILE A 52 -14.94 -2.39 7.40
CA ILE A 52 -15.44 -3.66 6.90
C ILE A 52 -14.27 -4.55 6.50
N VAL A 53 -14.16 -5.74 7.09
CA VAL A 53 -13.14 -6.74 6.81
C VAL A 53 -13.81 -7.97 6.20
N ALA A 54 -13.52 -8.25 4.93
CA ALA A 54 -14.15 -9.33 4.17
C ALA A 54 -13.15 -10.45 3.84
N GLY A 55 -13.57 -11.69 4.04
CA GLY A 55 -12.81 -12.89 3.71
C GLY A 55 -12.19 -13.62 4.91
N ARG A 56 -12.07 -14.95 4.77
CA ARG A 56 -11.72 -15.85 5.89
C ARG A 56 -10.34 -15.57 6.49
N ASN A 57 -9.34 -15.29 5.66
CA ASN A 57 -7.99 -15.02 6.14
C ASN A 57 -7.91 -13.66 6.84
N ALA A 58 -8.51 -12.63 6.24
CA ALA A 58 -8.51 -11.28 6.82
C ALA A 58 -9.24 -11.26 8.18
N VAL A 59 -10.40 -11.94 8.29
CA VAL A 59 -11.12 -12.06 9.57
C VAL A 59 -10.34 -12.88 10.59
N ARG A 60 -9.63 -13.93 10.17
CA ARG A 60 -8.75 -14.70 11.08
C ARG A 60 -7.65 -13.83 11.67
N GLU A 61 -6.96 -13.06 10.84
CA GLU A 61 -5.88 -12.19 11.32
C GLU A 61 -6.43 -11.04 12.16
N LEU A 62 -7.60 -10.51 11.81
CA LEU A 62 -8.31 -9.55 12.66
C LEU A 62 -8.62 -10.12 14.04
N LEU A 63 -9.12 -11.36 14.13
CA LEU A 63 -9.33 -12.03 15.41
C LEU A 63 -8.02 -12.17 16.18
N LYS A 64 -6.95 -12.67 15.57
CA LYS A 64 -5.65 -12.85 16.23
C LYS A 64 -5.03 -11.54 16.73
N SER A 65 -5.23 -10.42 16.03
CA SER A 65 -4.64 -9.13 16.40
C SER A 65 -5.21 -8.54 17.69
N GLY A 66 -6.34 -9.06 18.20
CA GLY A 66 -7.01 -8.49 19.36
C GLY A 66 -7.75 -7.17 19.09
N ALA A 67 -7.84 -6.73 17.84
CA ALA A 67 -8.58 -5.52 17.48
C ALA A 67 -10.06 -5.63 17.88
N ALA A 68 -10.67 -4.50 18.21
CA ALA A 68 -12.08 -4.44 18.56
C ALA A 68 -12.95 -4.80 17.34
N ILE A 69 -13.86 -5.75 17.53
CA ILE A 69 -14.80 -6.22 16.52
C ILE A 69 -16.21 -6.06 17.05
N ASP A 70 -17.00 -5.26 16.36
CA ASP A 70 -18.40 -4.98 16.77
C ASP A 70 -19.30 -6.18 16.52
N LYS A 71 -19.16 -6.83 15.37
CA LYS A 71 -19.93 -8.02 14.98
C LYS A 71 -19.30 -8.74 13.79
N ILE A 72 -19.64 -10.00 13.62
CA ILE A 72 -19.27 -10.81 12.46
C ILE A 72 -20.55 -11.31 11.78
N LEU A 73 -20.66 -11.10 10.47
CA LEU A 73 -21.72 -11.67 9.64
C LEU A 73 -21.19 -12.91 8.92
N VAL A 74 -22.00 -13.96 8.90
CA VAL A 74 -21.66 -15.21 8.20
C VAL A 74 -22.80 -15.68 7.31
N SER A 75 -22.46 -16.14 6.10
CA SER A 75 -23.37 -16.86 5.21
C SER A 75 -22.91 -18.30 5.09
N GLY A 76 -23.58 -19.20 5.81
CA GLY A 76 -23.19 -20.60 5.89
C GLY A 76 -22.31 -20.94 7.11
N ARG A 77 -22.10 -22.25 7.30
CA ARG A 77 -21.34 -22.81 8.44
C ARG A 77 -20.43 -23.94 7.99
N GLU A 78 -19.68 -23.72 6.91
CA GLU A 78 -18.83 -24.75 6.31
C GLU A 78 -17.35 -24.41 6.38
N GLY A 79 -16.54 -25.44 6.49
CA GLY A 79 -15.08 -25.33 6.46
C GLY A 79 -14.51 -24.46 7.59
N SER A 80 -13.58 -23.58 7.26
CA SER A 80 -12.88 -22.73 8.24
C SER A 80 -13.76 -21.66 8.91
N ILE A 81 -14.98 -21.40 8.39
CA ILE A 81 -15.94 -20.47 9.03
C ILE A 81 -16.34 -20.98 10.42
N VAL A 82 -16.51 -22.30 10.59
CA VAL A 82 -16.90 -22.89 11.87
C VAL A 82 -15.90 -22.55 12.96
N ALA A 83 -14.61 -22.67 12.68
CA ALA A 83 -13.55 -22.36 13.63
C ALA A 83 -13.52 -20.86 13.98
N LEU A 84 -13.67 -19.99 12.96
CA LEU A 84 -13.71 -18.53 13.17
C LEU A 84 -14.94 -18.09 14.00
N VAL A 85 -16.09 -18.72 13.78
CA VAL A 85 -17.30 -18.48 14.58
C VAL A 85 -17.14 -18.95 16.02
N ALA A 86 -16.48 -20.09 16.24
CA ALA A 86 -16.20 -20.58 17.60
C ALA A 86 -15.27 -19.59 18.34
N GLU A 87 -14.16 -19.21 17.71
CA GLU A 87 -13.21 -18.24 18.27
C GLU A 87 -13.88 -16.88 18.57
N ALA A 88 -14.70 -16.37 17.65
CA ALA A 88 -15.44 -15.13 17.86
C ALA A 88 -16.37 -15.22 19.07
N LYS A 89 -17.08 -16.33 19.24
CA LYS A 89 -17.99 -16.55 20.39
C LYS A 89 -17.24 -16.65 21.70
N GLU A 90 -16.10 -17.33 21.75
CA GLU A 90 -15.24 -17.42 22.92
C GLU A 90 -14.79 -16.03 23.39
N ARG A 91 -14.61 -15.09 22.45
CA ARG A 91 -14.25 -13.68 22.73
C ARG A 91 -15.46 -12.79 23.01
N GLY A 92 -16.67 -13.33 23.03
CA GLY A 92 -17.90 -12.55 23.24
C GLY A 92 -18.31 -11.67 22.04
N ILE A 93 -17.75 -11.91 20.85
CA ILE A 93 -18.06 -11.14 19.65
C ILE A 93 -19.40 -11.61 19.07
N PRO A 94 -20.38 -10.71 18.84
CA PRO A 94 -21.65 -11.06 18.21
C PRO A 94 -21.48 -11.65 16.83
N VAL A 95 -22.06 -12.85 16.60
CA VAL A 95 -22.07 -13.50 15.27
C VAL A 95 -23.50 -13.60 14.77
N VAL A 96 -23.76 -13.01 13.62
CA VAL A 96 -25.08 -12.92 12.99
C VAL A 96 -25.08 -13.69 11.68
N ASN A 97 -26.07 -14.58 11.49
CA ASN A 97 -26.27 -15.21 10.20
C ASN A 97 -26.93 -14.21 9.24
N ALA A 98 -26.42 -14.13 8.02
CA ALA A 98 -26.94 -13.27 6.98
C ALA A 98 -26.91 -14.01 5.62
N GLU A 99 -27.75 -13.59 4.70
CA GLU A 99 -27.73 -14.11 3.33
C GLU A 99 -26.46 -13.66 2.60
N ALA A 100 -26.01 -14.46 1.63
CA ALA A 100 -24.83 -14.16 0.82
C ALA A 100 -24.95 -12.81 0.10
N SER A 101 -26.13 -12.49 -0.43
CA SER A 101 -26.45 -11.22 -1.07
C SER A 101 -26.22 -9.99 -0.18
N LYS A 102 -26.50 -10.13 1.13
CA LYS A 102 -26.22 -9.08 2.11
C LYS A 102 -24.71 -8.91 2.34
N LEU A 103 -23.97 -10.02 2.38
CA LEU A 103 -22.51 -9.98 2.50
C LEU A 103 -21.88 -9.37 1.23
N ASP A 104 -22.38 -9.72 0.03
CA ASP A 104 -21.93 -9.11 -1.24
C ASP A 104 -22.12 -7.60 -1.25
N TYR A 105 -23.29 -7.13 -0.80
CA TYR A 105 -23.58 -5.71 -0.70
C TYR A 105 -22.63 -4.98 0.26
N ILE A 106 -22.43 -5.53 1.46
CA ILE A 106 -21.57 -4.94 2.50
C ILE A 106 -20.10 -4.99 2.06
N ALA A 107 -19.66 -6.10 1.46
CA ALA A 107 -18.29 -6.29 1.01
C ALA A 107 -17.95 -5.42 -0.22
N ASN A 108 -18.93 -4.78 -0.85
CA ASN A 108 -18.78 -3.86 -1.98
C ASN A 108 -17.80 -4.39 -3.05
N GLY A 109 -18.07 -5.60 -3.57
CA GLY A 109 -17.25 -6.27 -4.58
C GLY A 109 -16.01 -7.00 -4.02
N ALA A 110 -15.75 -6.94 -2.72
CA ALA A 110 -14.72 -7.75 -2.12
C ALA A 110 -15.17 -9.22 -1.96
N HIS A 111 -14.26 -10.16 -2.24
CA HIS A 111 -14.55 -11.60 -2.11
C HIS A 111 -14.66 -12.00 -0.64
N HIS A 112 -15.87 -12.00 -0.07
CA HIS A 112 -16.11 -12.22 1.36
C HIS A 112 -15.99 -13.69 1.81
N GLN A 113 -16.02 -14.65 0.89
CA GLN A 113 -15.91 -16.09 1.20
C GLN A 113 -16.86 -16.58 2.31
N GLY A 114 -18.05 -15.98 2.42
CA GLY A 114 -19.06 -16.30 3.42
C GLY A 114 -18.87 -15.65 4.80
N ILE A 115 -17.94 -14.71 4.97
CA ILE A 115 -17.71 -14.03 6.26
C ILE A 115 -17.30 -12.57 6.06
N VAL A 116 -17.89 -11.69 6.88
CA VAL A 116 -17.57 -10.25 6.96
C VAL A 116 -17.56 -9.85 8.43
N ALA A 117 -16.55 -9.12 8.86
CA ALA A 117 -16.47 -8.54 10.19
C ALA A 117 -16.60 -7.00 10.12
N TYR A 118 -17.28 -6.43 11.10
CA TYR A 118 -17.26 -5.01 11.39
C TYR A 118 -16.26 -4.78 12.52
N ALA A 119 -15.15 -4.13 12.20
CA ALA A 119 -14.08 -3.84 13.12
C ALA A 119 -13.97 -2.34 13.37
N ALA A 120 -13.42 -1.95 14.48
CA ALA A 120 -12.98 -0.58 14.67
C ALA A 120 -11.98 -0.22 13.55
N GLN A 121 -12.03 1.00 13.06
CA GLN A 121 -11.09 1.45 12.05
C GLN A 121 -9.67 1.38 12.64
N LYS A 122 -8.72 0.81 11.88
CA LYS A 122 -7.33 0.77 12.33
C LYS A 122 -6.79 2.20 12.42
N GLU A 123 -6.37 2.59 13.62
CA GLU A 123 -5.74 3.87 13.85
C GLU A 123 -4.34 3.94 13.23
N TYR A 124 -3.95 5.14 12.82
CA TYR A 124 -2.60 5.39 12.36
C TYR A 124 -1.67 5.62 13.55
N SER A 125 -0.53 4.98 13.49
CA SER A 125 0.56 5.18 14.45
C SER A 125 1.38 6.45 14.13
N SER A 126 2.20 6.88 15.08
CA SER A 126 3.24 7.89 14.88
C SER A 126 4.58 7.25 14.46
N VAL A 127 5.53 8.07 14.04
CA VAL A 127 6.91 7.61 13.75
C VAL A 127 7.59 7.17 15.05
N GLU A 128 7.34 7.88 16.13
CA GLU A 128 7.86 7.59 17.46
C GLU A 128 7.39 6.23 17.97
N GLU A 129 6.12 5.88 17.76
CA GLU A 129 5.59 4.56 18.11
C GLU A 129 6.24 3.44 17.28
N ILE A 130 6.52 3.66 15.98
CA ILE A 130 7.24 2.69 15.17
C ILE A 130 8.66 2.44 15.72
N LEU A 131 9.35 3.48 16.12
CA LEU A 131 10.70 3.37 16.73
C LEU A 131 10.64 2.66 18.09
N ALA A 132 9.64 2.99 18.93
CA ALA A 132 9.42 2.35 20.20
C ALA A 132 9.17 0.83 20.09
N ILE A 133 8.44 0.38 19.05
CA ILE A 133 8.25 -1.07 18.78
C ILE A 133 9.59 -1.77 18.55
N ALA A 134 10.52 -1.15 17.83
CA ALA A 134 11.85 -1.73 17.61
C ALA A 134 12.66 -1.80 18.91
N GLU A 135 12.61 -0.74 19.72
CA GLU A 135 13.27 -0.67 21.01
C GLU A 135 12.71 -1.72 21.98
N GLU A 136 11.39 -1.86 22.11
CA GLU A 136 10.72 -2.88 22.92
C GLU A 136 11.09 -4.30 22.53
N ARG A 137 11.32 -4.56 21.23
CA ARG A 137 11.77 -5.86 20.74
C ARG A 137 13.27 -6.08 20.90
N GLY A 138 14.05 -5.04 21.24
CA GLY A 138 15.52 -5.10 21.24
C GLY A 138 16.11 -5.32 19.87
N GLU A 139 15.40 -4.89 18.81
CA GLU A 139 15.76 -5.08 17.40
C GLU A 139 16.23 -3.76 16.77
N LYS A 140 17.08 -3.87 15.74
CA LYS A 140 17.40 -2.72 14.90
C LYS A 140 16.15 -2.32 14.10
N PRO A 141 15.74 -1.04 14.06
CA PRO A 141 14.61 -0.61 13.24
C PRO A 141 14.73 -1.05 11.78
N LEU A 142 13.69 -1.72 11.27
CA LEU A 142 13.45 -1.97 9.85
C LEU A 142 12.11 -1.31 9.52
N ILE A 143 12.15 -0.21 8.76
CA ILE A 143 10.99 0.62 8.44
C ILE A 143 10.77 0.64 6.94
N VAL A 144 9.52 0.60 6.50
CA VAL A 144 9.15 0.71 5.09
C VAL A 144 8.51 2.08 4.86
N ILE A 145 8.92 2.77 3.82
CA ILE A 145 8.33 4.04 3.39
C ILE A 145 7.75 3.84 1.98
N ALA A 146 6.43 4.08 1.82
CA ALA A 146 5.76 3.98 0.53
C ALA A 146 5.54 5.38 -0.04
N ASP A 147 6.31 5.79 -1.04
CA ASP A 147 6.21 7.09 -1.69
C ASP A 147 5.35 7.02 -2.95
N GLY A 148 4.13 7.59 -2.88
CA GLY A 148 3.24 7.64 -4.03
C GLY A 148 2.57 6.31 -4.41
N VAL A 149 2.43 5.37 -3.49
CA VAL A 149 1.73 4.10 -3.73
C VAL A 149 0.23 4.31 -3.57
N GLU A 150 -0.46 4.64 -4.67
CA GLU A 150 -1.88 5.00 -4.69
C GLU A 150 -2.81 3.79 -4.85
N ASP A 151 -2.35 2.71 -5.51
CA ASP A 151 -3.14 1.50 -5.66
C ASP A 151 -3.27 0.76 -4.31
N PRO A 152 -4.51 0.53 -3.82
CA PRO A 152 -4.74 -0.18 -2.56
C PRO A 152 -4.26 -1.64 -2.57
N HIS A 153 -4.21 -2.29 -3.73
CA HIS A 153 -3.68 -3.64 -3.84
C HIS A 153 -2.15 -3.66 -3.62
N ASN A 154 -1.45 -2.70 -4.20
CA ASN A 154 -0.01 -2.55 -4.03
C ASN A 154 0.34 -2.16 -2.59
N LEU A 155 -0.39 -1.22 -1.99
CA LEU A 155 -0.17 -0.86 -0.59
C LEU A 155 -0.43 -2.04 0.34
N GLY A 156 -1.53 -2.78 0.13
CA GLY A 156 -1.83 -3.96 0.93
C GLY A 156 -0.76 -5.05 0.80
N ALA A 157 -0.29 -5.31 -0.41
CA ALA A 157 0.79 -6.28 -0.64
C ALA A 157 2.12 -5.81 -0.02
N LEU A 158 2.43 -4.50 -0.09
CA LEU A 158 3.61 -3.91 0.54
C LEU A 158 3.57 -4.06 2.07
N ILE A 159 2.43 -3.77 2.70
CA ILE A 159 2.22 -3.96 4.15
C ILE A 159 2.42 -5.45 4.52
N ARG A 160 1.92 -6.36 3.70
CA ARG A 160 2.12 -7.80 3.92
C ARG A 160 3.59 -8.20 3.82
N CYS A 161 4.32 -7.69 2.81
CA CYS A 161 5.75 -7.92 2.69
C CYS A 161 6.52 -7.40 3.89
N ALA A 162 6.18 -6.20 4.37
CA ALA A 162 6.79 -5.58 5.55
C ALA A 162 6.57 -6.43 6.81
N GLU A 163 5.33 -6.89 7.05
CA GLU A 163 4.99 -7.75 8.17
C GLU A 163 5.74 -9.07 8.12
N CYS A 164 5.69 -9.77 6.98
CA CYS A 164 6.39 -11.05 6.79
C CYS A 164 7.92 -10.94 6.96
N ALA A 165 8.50 -9.78 6.63
CA ALA A 165 9.92 -9.49 6.85
C ALA A 165 10.22 -9.10 8.32
N GLY A 166 9.19 -8.90 9.15
CA GLY A 166 9.33 -8.46 10.53
C GLY A 166 9.73 -7.00 10.66
N ALA A 167 9.32 -6.15 9.71
CA ALA A 167 9.48 -4.71 9.82
C ALA A 167 8.65 -4.15 11.00
N HIS A 168 9.08 -3.01 11.54
CA HIS A 168 8.47 -2.40 12.71
C HIS A 168 7.33 -1.45 12.35
N GLY A 169 7.31 -0.94 11.10
CA GLY A 169 6.23 -0.09 10.64
C GLY A 169 6.32 0.27 9.16
N VAL A 170 5.19 0.79 8.65
CA VAL A 170 5.05 1.31 7.30
C VAL A 170 4.66 2.78 7.38
N ILE A 171 5.37 3.65 6.66
CA ILE A 171 5.09 5.08 6.58
C ILE A 171 4.51 5.40 5.20
N ILE A 172 3.38 6.10 5.18
CA ILE A 172 2.70 6.54 3.95
C ILE A 172 2.44 8.05 3.98
N PRO A 173 2.39 8.73 2.83
CA PRO A 173 2.02 10.14 2.81
C PRO A 173 0.51 10.35 2.98
N LYS A 174 0.10 11.55 3.45
CA LYS A 174 -1.32 11.94 3.54
C LYS A 174 -1.97 12.15 2.17
N ARG A 175 -1.18 12.46 1.15
CA ARG A 175 -1.62 12.67 -0.23
C ARG A 175 -0.86 11.72 -1.14
N HIS A 176 -1.47 11.37 -2.28
CA HIS A 176 -0.87 10.44 -3.24
C HIS A 176 -0.54 9.08 -2.64
N SER A 177 -1.44 8.57 -1.82
CA SER A 177 -1.36 7.23 -1.24
C SER A 177 -2.75 6.70 -0.94
N SER A 178 -2.95 5.41 -1.07
CA SER A 178 -4.12 4.75 -0.53
C SER A 178 -4.11 4.83 1.00
N GLY A 179 -5.29 5.05 1.61
CA GLY A 179 -5.47 4.93 3.06
C GLY A 179 -5.67 3.46 3.48
N LEU A 180 -5.84 3.24 4.80
CA LEU A 180 -6.13 1.92 5.37
C LEU A 180 -7.59 1.53 5.10
N THR A 181 -7.91 1.24 3.85
CA THR A 181 -9.26 0.87 3.39
C THR A 181 -9.52 -0.63 3.54
N PRO A 182 -10.79 -1.09 3.46
CA PRO A 182 -11.11 -2.52 3.41
C PRO A 182 -10.40 -3.27 2.28
N VAL A 183 -10.14 -2.62 1.15
CA VAL A 183 -9.38 -3.20 0.03
C VAL A 183 -7.93 -3.45 0.43
N VAL A 184 -7.28 -2.50 1.12
CA VAL A 184 -5.92 -2.65 1.66
C VAL A 184 -5.88 -3.77 2.71
N ALA A 185 -6.87 -3.83 3.61
CA ALA A 185 -6.96 -4.87 4.62
C ALA A 185 -7.05 -6.27 3.99
N LYS A 186 -7.84 -6.40 2.92
CA LYS A 186 -7.95 -7.65 2.16
C LYS A 186 -6.67 -7.98 1.40
N ALA A 187 -6.09 -7.01 0.67
CA ALA A 187 -4.87 -7.22 -0.11
C ALA A 187 -3.67 -7.57 0.77
N SER A 188 -3.61 -7.03 2.00
CA SER A 188 -2.61 -7.40 2.99
C SER A 188 -2.83 -8.79 3.62
N ALA A 189 -3.91 -9.50 3.26
CA ALA A 189 -4.34 -10.76 3.88
C ALA A 189 -4.44 -10.67 5.42
N GLY A 190 -4.71 -9.49 5.97
CA GLY A 190 -4.83 -9.20 7.40
C GLY A 190 -3.54 -8.71 8.07
N ALA A 191 -2.41 -8.68 7.38
CA ALA A 191 -1.14 -8.17 7.94
C ALA A 191 -1.25 -6.73 8.49
N ILE A 192 -2.17 -5.94 7.92
CA ILE A 192 -2.47 -4.58 8.38
C ILE A 192 -2.77 -4.52 9.90
N TRP A 193 -3.35 -5.58 10.48
CA TRP A 193 -3.73 -5.60 11.89
C TRP A 193 -2.54 -5.81 12.83
N HIS A 194 -1.43 -6.32 12.31
CA HIS A 194 -0.19 -6.58 13.03
C HIS A 194 0.89 -5.52 12.79
N MET A 195 0.72 -4.68 11.76
CA MET A 195 1.70 -3.69 11.34
C MET A 195 1.35 -2.27 11.83
N ALA A 196 2.28 -1.57 12.46
CA ALA A 196 2.14 -0.15 12.71
C ALA A 196 2.20 0.62 11.38
N VAL A 197 1.19 1.45 11.10
CA VAL A 197 1.17 2.27 9.89
C VAL A 197 1.08 3.74 10.28
N CYS A 198 2.06 4.52 9.87
CA CYS A 198 2.12 5.96 10.12
C CYS A 198 1.75 6.75 8.87
N ARG A 199 0.97 7.82 9.05
CA ARG A 199 0.55 8.69 7.96
C ARG A 199 1.11 10.09 8.12
N VAL A 200 2.05 10.48 7.24
CA VAL A 200 2.82 11.72 7.37
C VAL A 200 2.44 12.78 6.33
N ALA A 201 2.64 14.04 6.65
CA ALA A 201 2.37 15.14 5.73
C ALA A 201 3.46 15.26 4.64
N ASN A 202 4.73 14.94 4.98
CA ASN A 202 5.89 15.09 4.10
C ASN A 202 6.91 13.99 4.39
N ILE A 203 7.16 13.13 3.39
CA ILE A 203 8.11 12.01 3.51
C ILE A 203 9.54 12.52 3.67
N ALA A 204 9.99 13.52 2.89
CA ALA A 204 11.35 14.03 2.98
C ALA A 204 11.68 14.58 4.39
N GLN A 205 10.75 15.33 5.00
CA GLN A 205 10.92 15.77 6.39
C GLN A 205 10.91 14.60 7.39
N THR A 206 10.14 13.56 7.11
CA THR A 206 10.12 12.36 7.95
C THR A 206 11.43 11.58 7.84
N ILE A 207 12.04 11.53 6.67
CA ILE A 207 13.38 10.96 6.45
C ILE A 207 14.40 11.69 7.32
N GLU A 208 14.41 13.02 7.32
CA GLU A 208 15.35 13.79 8.18
C GLU A 208 15.16 13.45 9.67
N LYS A 209 13.90 13.34 10.14
CA LYS A 209 13.64 12.91 11.53
C LYS A 209 14.14 11.50 11.83
N LEU A 210 14.00 10.57 10.90
CA LEU A 210 14.53 9.21 11.05
C LEU A 210 16.05 9.21 11.16
N LYS A 211 16.73 10.03 10.34
CA LYS A 211 18.18 10.19 10.37
C LYS A 211 18.67 10.80 11.70
N GLU A 212 17.95 11.79 12.24
CA GLU A 212 18.20 12.35 13.57
C GLU A 212 18.09 11.29 14.69
N ASN A 213 17.30 10.24 14.47
CA ASN A 213 17.17 9.09 15.37
C ASN A 213 18.11 7.91 15.01
N GLY A 214 19.13 8.16 14.20
CA GLY A 214 20.13 7.15 13.85
C GLY A 214 19.68 6.08 12.86
N VAL A 215 18.58 6.32 12.12
CA VAL A 215 18.07 5.40 11.10
C VAL A 215 18.61 5.78 9.73
N TRP A 216 19.34 4.88 9.10
CA TRP A 216 19.85 5.04 7.73
C TRP A 216 18.74 4.85 6.70
N THR A 217 18.75 5.64 5.64
CA THR A 217 17.68 5.69 4.67
C THR A 217 18.12 5.27 3.28
N PHE A 218 17.36 4.36 2.65
CA PHE A 218 17.66 3.77 1.36
C PHE A 218 16.51 4.02 0.41
N ALA A 219 16.76 4.59 -0.77
CA ALA A 219 15.74 4.65 -1.83
C ALA A 219 15.93 3.47 -2.78
N ALA A 220 14.87 2.65 -2.93
CA ALA A 220 14.86 1.52 -3.86
C ALA A 220 14.60 2.03 -5.28
N GLU A 221 15.66 2.17 -6.07
CA GLU A 221 15.61 2.73 -7.42
C GLU A 221 16.71 2.16 -8.33
N ALA A 222 16.46 2.16 -9.63
CA ALA A 222 17.45 1.72 -10.60
C ALA A 222 18.72 2.58 -10.55
N GLY A 223 19.87 1.96 -10.74
CA GLY A 223 21.18 2.63 -10.71
C GLY A 223 21.81 2.78 -9.32
N GLY A 224 21.15 2.34 -8.25
CA GLY A 224 21.74 2.17 -6.94
C GLY A 224 22.68 0.96 -6.84
N ALA A 225 23.33 0.79 -5.68
CA ALA A 225 24.09 -0.42 -5.37
C ALA A 225 23.16 -1.64 -5.41
N ALA A 226 23.70 -2.79 -5.79
CA ALA A 226 22.90 -4.02 -5.78
C ALA A 226 22.48 -4.36 -4.33
N TYR A 227 21.21 -4.73 -4.14
CA TYR A 227 20.68 -5.00 -2.80
C TYR A 227 21.48 -6.04 -2.03
N TYR A 228 22.06 -7.03 -2.69
CA TYR A 228 22.87 -8.09 -2.08
C TYR A 228 24.31 -7.65 -1.74
N GLU A 229 24.75 -6.48 -2.21
CA GLU A 229 26.02 -5.83 -1.87
C GLU A 229 25.83 -4.68 -0.83
N THR A 230 24.59 -4.40 -0.48
CA THR A 230 24.22 -3.34 0.46
C THR A 230 24.16 -3.90 1.88
N ASP A 231 24.82 -3.20 2.83
CA ASP A 231 24.73 -3.56 4.25
C ASP A 231 23.42 -3.04 4.85
N PHE A 232 22.56 -3.94 5.28
CA PHE A 232 21.33 -3.66 6.02
C PHE A 232 21.41 -4.07 7.50
N ASP A 233 22.56 -4.53 7.99
CA ASP A 233 22.75 -4.88 9.41
C ASP A 233 22.89 -3.63 10.30
N LEU A 234 21.98 -2.67 10.13
CA LEU A 234 21.90 -1.40 10.83
C LEU A 234 20.43 -0.93 10.90
N PRO A 235 20.10 0.03 11.81
CA PRO A 235 18.80 0.67 11.81
C PRO A 235 18.51 1.28 10.43
N CYS A 236 17.47 0.82 9.73
CA CYS A 236 17.22 1.29 8.37
C CYS A 236 15.76 1.52 8.02
N ALA A 237 15.53 2.48 7.13
CA ALA A 237 14.27 2.73 6.46
C ALA A 237 14.44 2.62 4.95
N ILE A 238 13.59 1.82 4.29
CA ILE A 238 13.68 1.58 2.85
C ILE A 238 12.47 2.20 2.17
N VAL A 239 12.73 3.10 1.23
CA VAL A 239 11.71 3.84 0.47
C VAL A 239 11.43 3.11 -0.83
N PHE A 240 10.16 2.79 -1.06
CA PHE A 240 9.65 2.24 -2.30
C PHE A 240 8.75 3.27 -2.97
N GLY A 241 9.02 3.57 -4.23
CA GLY A 241 8.28 4.55 -5.02
C GLY A 241 7.06 3.96 -5.72
N SER A 242 6.28 4.82 -6.39
CA SER A 242 5.13 4.43 -7.19
C SER A 242 5.54 3.69 -8.47
N GLU A 243 4.59 2.90 -9.03
CA GLU A 243 4.76 2.28 -10.33
C GLU A 243 4.87 3.36 -11.42
N GLY A 244 5.93 3.31 -12.19
CA GLY A 244 6.20 4.21 -13.31
C GLY A 244 6.99 5.47 -12.94
N ALA A 245 6.64 6.20 -11.87
CA ALA A 245 7.38 7.40 -11.46
C ALA A 245 8.58 7.10 -10.53
N GLY A 246 8.59 5.93 -9.87
CA GLY A 246 9.61 5.58 -8.90
C GLY A 246 9.52 6.43 -7.61
N VAL A 247 10.65 6.61 -6.94
CA VAL A 247 10.78 7.46 -5.76
C VAL A 247 10.83 8.94 -6.18
N GLY A 248 10.04 9.78 -5.53
CA GLY A 248 10.02 11.21 -5.81
C GLY A 248 11.41 11.86 -5.65
N ARG A 249 11.76 12.80 -6.54
CA ARG A 249 13.10 13.40 -6.59
C ARG A 249 13.57 13.92 -5.22
N LEU A 250 12.74 14.71 -4.52
CA LEU A 250 13.11 15.25 -3.22
C LEU A 250 13.28 14.17 -2.15
N VAL A 251 12.44 13.14 -2.18
CA VAL A 251 12.51 11.99 -1.27
C VAL A 251 13.80 11.21 -1.51
N ARG A 252 14.15 10.96 -2.76
CA ARG A 252 15.40 10.32 -3.17
C ARG A 252 16.62 11.10 -2.74
N GLU A 253 16.62 12.43 -2.96
CA GLU A 253 17.72 13.33 -2.57
C GLU A 253 17.89 13.42 -1.05
N SER A 254 16.83 13.15 -0.26
CA SER A 254 16.90 13.10 1.21
C SER A 254 17.44 11.76 1.73
N CYS A 255 17.44 10.69 0.94
CA CYS A 255 17.96 9.39 1.35
C CYS A 255 19.49 9.37 1.37
N ASP A 256 20.06 8.55 2.27
CA ASP A 256 21.52 8.40 2.39
C ASP A 256 22.09 7.55 1.26
N PHE A 257 21.35 6.54 0.80
CA PHE A 257 21.78 5.57 -0.19
C PHE A 257 20.71 5.26 -1.23
N LEU A 258 21.18 4.82 -2.40
CA LEU A 258 20.33 4.19 -3.42
C LEU A 258 20.62 2.69 -3.47
N VAL A 259 19.57 1.89 -3.47
CA VAL A 259 19.66 0.43 -3.58
C VAL A 259 18.84 -0.06 -4.77
N SER A 260 19.35 -1.03 -5.51
CA SER A 260 18.70 -1.53 -6.71
C SER A 260 18.60 -3.06 -6.72
N ILE A 261 17.62 -3.54 -7.49
CA ILE A 261 17.54 -4.95 -7.89
C ILE A 261 18.06 -5.02 -9.33
N PRO A 262 19.18 -5.69 -9.61
CA PRO A 262 19.68 -5.82 -10.98
C PRO A 262 18.68 -6.53 -11.89
N MET A 263 18.34 -5.91 -13.01
CA MET A 263 17.46 -6.46 -14.02
C MET A 263 18.28 -7.01 -15.18
N TYR A 264 18.08 -8.29 -15.51
CA TYR A 264 18.79 -8.97 -16.60
C TYR A 264 17.92 -9.17 -17.85
N GLY A 265 16.65 -8.78 -17.78
CA GLY A 265 15.68 -8.88 -18.86
C GLY A 265 15.54 -7.59 -19.67
N LYS A 266 14.53 -7.55 -20.53
CA LYS A 266 14.15 -6.35 -21.31
C LYS A 266 13.26 -5.38 -20.52
N VAL A 267 12.56 -5.86 -19.51
CA VAL A 267 11.73 -5.03 -18.62
C VAL A 267 12.64 -4.48 -17.52
N ASN A 268 12.54 -3.19 -17.25
CA ASN A 268 13.46 -2.44 -16.40
C ASN A 268 12.99 -2.24 -14.95
N SER A 269 11.81 -2.75 -14.58
CA SER A 269 11.25 -2.62 -13.23
C SER A 269 10.40 -3.81 -12.83
N LEU A 270 10.24 -4.01 -11.52
CA LEU A 270 9.29 -4.92 -10.90
C LEU A 270 8.10 -4.14 -10.34
N ASN A 271 6.98 -4.82 -10.13
CA ASN A 271 5.92 -4.30 -9.28
C ASN A 271 6.49 -3.94 -7.90
N VAL A 272 5.99 -2.86 -7.30
CA VAL A 272 6.52 -2.29 -6.05
C VAL A 272 6.53 -3.30 -4.90
N SER A 273 5.48 -4.10 -4.75
CA SER A 273 5.42 -5.12 -3.68
C SER A 273 6.39 -6.28 -3.93
N THR A 274 6.64 -6.63 -5.19
CA THR A 274 7.63 -7.65 -5.56
C THR A 274 9.05 -7.15 -5.26
N ALA A 275 9.37 -5.92 -5.64
CA ALA A 275 10.65 -5.30 -5.30
C ALA A 275 10.85 -5.23 -3.78
N ALA A 276 9.81 -4.82 -3.05
CA ALA A 276 9.84 -4.79 -1.59
C ALA A 276 10.09 -6.17 -0.99
N SER A 277 9.46 -7.23 -1.49
CA SER A 277 9.69 -8.59 -1.00
C SER A 277 11.15 -9.00 -1.10
N VAL A 278 11.81 -8.71 -2.22
CA VAL A 278 13.22 -9.06 -2.44
C VAL A 278 14.13 -8.32 -1.46
N ILE A 279 14.00 -6.99 -1.38
CA ILE A 279 14.90 -6.16 -0.57
C ILE A 279 14.64 -6.38 0.93
N LEU A 280 13.37 -6.40 1.36
CA LEU A 280 13.00 -6.55 2.78
C LEU A 280 13.38 -7.93 3.33
N CYS A 281 13.17 -9.01 2.58
CA CYS A 281 13.61 -10.35 3.01
C CYS A 281 15.13 -10.42 3.16
N HIS A 282 15.88 -9.76 2.27
CA HIS A 282 17.33 -9.68 2.38
C HIS A 282 17.77 -8.87 3.62
N ALA A 283 17.19 -7.68 3.82
CA ALA A 283 17.48 -6.83 4.97
C ALA A 283 17.15 -7.55 6.30
N ALA A 284 15.97 -8.17 6.38
CA ALA A 284 15.56 -8.96 7.55
C ALA A 284 16.53 -10.11 7.84
N ARG A 285 16.98 -10.83 6.80
CA ARG A 285 18.00 -11.89 6.95
C ARG A 285 19.28 -11.35 7.57
N MET A 286 19.76 -10.17 7.13
CA MET A 286 20.99 -9.59 7.66
C MET A 286 20.83 -9.18 9.12
N GLN A 287 19.73 -8.54 9.49
CA GLN A 287 19.47 -8.10 10.85
C GLN A 287 19.17 -9.23 11.85
N LYS A 288 18.61 -10.37 11.37
CA LYS A 288 18.17 -11.49 12.22
C LYS A 288 19.07 -12.73 12.16
N ALA A 289 20.13 -12.73 11.36
CA ALA A 289 21.05 -13.85 11.20
C ALA A 289 22.12 -13.93 12.31
N GLN A 290 21.89 -13.29 13.44
CA GLN A 290 22.78 -13.34 14.62
C GLN A 290 22.40 -14.45 15.57
#